data_b37e62b4327e416335240d949cf26fd5
#
_entry.id   b37e62b4327e416335240d949cf26fd5
#
_cell.length_a   1.000
_cell.length_b   1.000
_cell.length_c   1.000
_cell.angle_alpha   90.00
_cell.angle_beta   90.00
_cell.angle_gamma   90.00
#
_symmetry.space_group_name_H-M   'P 1'
#
loop_
_entity.id
_entity.type
_entity.pdbx_description
1 polymer ?
#
loop_
_entity_poly.entity_id
_entity_poly.type
_entity_poly.pdbx_seq_one_letter_code
_entity_poly.pdbx_strand_id
1 'polypeptide(L)'
;MNFLEKDLEEIIYLSDNKSLLNKGLFITGKLKRQLIIGKFGISDLVSITKPTYDLKTKRHLKGKISVFELKKENISVSSFFQALGYLRGIIHFLEKRNLDYHFDYEIVLIGKKIDLSSTISFLPSVFKNHDSGNDLDALPITSVVLYTYKYGI
;
A
#
# COMPACT_ATOMS: atom_id res chain seq x y z
N MET A 1 -7.38 4.23 27.74
CA MET A 1 -7.23 5.08 26.54
C MET A 1 -7.61 4.27 25.31
N ASN A 2 -8.52 4.75 24.52
CA ASN A 2 -8.91 4.07 23.28
C ASN A 2 -7.94 4.46 22.16
N PHE A 3 -7.17 3.47 21.71
CA PHE A 3 -6.31 3.63 20.54
C PHE A 3 -7.15 3.49 19.29
N LEU A 4 -7.15 4.50 18.44
CA LEU A 4 -7.95 4.55 17.21
C LEU A 4 -7.08 4.37 15.97
N GLU A 5 -7.69 3.99 14.85
CA GLU A 5 -7.01 3.94 13.55
C GLU A 5 -6.36 5.29 13.20
N LYS A 6 -7.03 6.38 13.56
CA LYS A 6 -6.51 7.73 13.39
C LYS A 6 -5.22 7.97 14.17
N ASP A 7 -5.10 7.39 15.36
CA ASP A 7 -3.88 7.52 16.16
C ASP A 7 -2.72 6.79 15.48
N LEU A 8 -2.97 5.61 14.95
CA LEU A 8 -1.98 4.85 14.18
C LEU A 8 -1.55 5.62 12.93
N GLU A 9 -2.47 6.17 12.20
CA GLU A 9 -2.20 7.01 11.03
C GLU A 9 -1.30 8.20 11.41
N GLU A 10 -1.62 8.89 12.49
CA GLU A 10 -0.87 10.04 12.94
C GLU A 10 0.54 9.67 13.37
N ILE A 11 0.71 8.57 14.10
CA ILE A 11 2.03 8.08 14.50
C ILE A 11 2.89 7.79 13.27
N ILE A 12 2.35 7.11 12.28
CA ILE A 12 3.08 6.77 11.05
C ILE A 12 3.42 8.04 10.27
N TYR A 13 2.46 8.92 10.11
CA TYR A 13 2.64 10.15 9.33
C TYR A 13 3.67 11.10 9.94
N LEU A 14 3.67 11.24 11.27
CA LEU A 14 4.57 12.16 11.97
C LEU A 14 5.96 11.58 12.24
N SER A 15 6.13 10.27 12.13
CA SER A 15 7.44 9.63 12.35
C SER A 15 8.28 9.71 11.07
N ASP A 16 9.60 9.89 11.23
CA ASP A 16 10.48 9.80 10.08
C ASP A 16 10.67 8.34 9.63
N ASN A 17 11.12 8.16 8.39
CA ASN A 17 11.26 6.82 7.81
C ASN A 17 12.27 5.97 8.56
N LYS A 18 13.31 6.56 9.13
CA LYS A 18 14.32 5.85 9.91
C LYS A 18 13.75 5.30 11.21
N SER A 19 12.97 6.10 11.93
CA SER A 19 12.30 5.67 13.16
C SER A 19 11.31 4.55 12.88
N LEU A 20 10.55 4.63 11.79
CA LEU A 20 9.62 3.58 11.38
C LEU A 20 10.34 2.29 11.01
N LEU A 21 11.46 2.38 10.29
CA LEU A 21 12.28 1.23 9.95
C LEU A 21 12.81 0.53 11.20
N ASN A 22 13.27 1.29 12.19
CA ASN A 22 13.73 0.73 13.47
C ASN A 22 12.61 -0.02 14.21
N LYS A 23 11.37 0.33 13.96
CA LYS A 23 10.20 -0.37 14.52
C LYS A 23 9.67 -1.49 13.61
N GLY A 24 10.37 -1.76 12.51
CA GLY A 24 10.01 -2.83 11.58
C GLY A 24 9.10 -2.43 10.43
N LEU A 25 8.75 -1.15 10.32
CA LEU A 25 7.91 -0.66 9.21
C LEU A 25 8.78 0.04 8.16
N PHE A 26 8.90 -0.58 7.00
CA PHE A 26 9.66 -0.03 5.89
C PHE A 26 8.77 0.82 4.99
N ILE A 27 9.03 2.11 4.97
CA ILE A 27 8.34 3.07 4.11
C ILE A 27 9.37 3.81 3.27
N THR A 28 9.17 3.83 1.97
CA THR A 28 9.97 4.62 1.03
C THR A 28 9.13 5.75 0.46
N GLY A 29 9.80 6.85 0.13
CA GLY A 29 9.15 7.98 -0.52
C GLY A 29 8.42 8.90 0.44
N LYS A 30 7.56 9.73 -0.15
CA LYS A 30 6.82 10.75 0.58
C LYS A 30 5.42 10.26 0.93
N LEU A 31 5.04 10.40 2.20
CA LEU A 31 3.71 10.07 2.67
C LEU A 31 2.72 11.19 2.35
N LYS A 32 1.57 10.80 1.85
CA LYS A 32 0.38 11.65 1.68
C LYS A 32 -0.72 11.13 2.57
N ARG A 33 -1.37 12.02 3.26
CA ARG A 33 -2.41 11.73 4.23
C ARG A 33 -3.77 12.15 3.68
N GLN A 34 -4.80 11.34 3.91
CA GLN A 34 -6.17 11.62 3.49
C GLN A 34 -6.27 12.00 2.01
N LEU A 35 -5.68 11.17 1.16
CA LEU A 35 -5.69 11.41 -0.29
C LEU A 35 -7.07 11.13 -0.87
N ILE A 36 -7.68 12.14 -1.47
CA ILE A 36 -8.97 12.02 -2.15
C ILE A 36 -8.74 11.41 -3.54
N ILE A 37 -9.37 10.26 -3.78
CA ILE A 37 -9.22 9.48 -5.02
C ILE A 37 -10.55 9.49 -5.78
N GLY A 38 -11.08 10.66 -6.05
CA GLY A 38 -12.33 10.86 -6.78
C GLY A 38 -13.47 10.02 -6.22
N LYS A 39 -14.15 9.28 -7.09
CA LYS A 39 -15.26 8.40 -6.71
C LYS A 39 -14.82 7.13 -5.96
N PHE A 40 -13.51 6.85 -5.91
CA PHE A 40 -12.99 5.66 -5.23
C PHE A 40 -12.82 5.84 -3.74
N GLY A 41 -12.96 7.05 -3.23
CA GLY A 41 -12.94 7.35 -1.80
C GLY A 41 -11.70 8.12 -1.34
N ILE A 42 -11.43 8.06 -0.05
CA ILE A 42 -10.31 8.74 0.59
C ILE A 42 -9.40 7.68 1.24
N SER A 43 -8.16 7.60 0.76
CA SER A 43 -7.15 6.73 1.36
C SER A 43 -6.51 7.39 2.57
N ASP A 44 -6.32 6.65 3.66
CA ASP A 44 -5.71 7.18 4.89
C ASP A 44 -4.27 7.61 4.66
N LEU A 45 -3.47 6.75 4.07
CA LEU A 45 -2.06 7.01 3.78
C LEU A 45 -1.69 6.43 2.42
N VAL A 46 -0.90 7.19 1.67
CA VAL A 46 -0.27 6.74 0.43
C VAL A 46 1.18 7.19 0.44
N SER A 47 2.10 6.30 0.11
CA SER A 47 3.51 6.61 -0.04
C SER A 47 3.87 6.65 -1.52
N ILE A 48 4.58 7.69 -1.93
CA ILE A 48 4.95 7.89 -3.33
C ILE A 48 6.45 8.12 -3.44
N THR A 49 7.14 7.25 -4.17
CA THR A 49 8.51 7.43 -4.61
C THR A 49 8.49 7.74 -6.10
N LYS A 50 9.09 8.86 -6.50
CA LYS A 50 9.10 9.28 -7.90
C LYS A 50 10.00 8.38 -8.74
N PRO A 51 9.65 8.17 -10.03
CA PRO A 51 10.56 7.55 -10.98
C PRO A 51 11.85 8.37 -11.09
N THR A 52 12.97 7.70 -11.26
CA THR A 52 14.27 8.34 -11.39
C THR A 52 15.03 7.78 -12.59
N TYR A 53 16.08 8.48 -12.99
CA TYR A 53 17.00 8.03 -14.01
C TYR A 53 18.40 7.88 -13.40
N ASP A 54 18.95 6.67 -13.47
CA ASP A 54 20.30 6.40 -12.97
C ASP A 54 21.32 6.69 -14.07
N LEU A 55 22.11 7.74 -13.88
CA LEU A 55 23.13 8.15 -14.83
C LEU A 55 24.27 7.12 -14.98
N LYS A 56 24.56 6.35 -13.93
CA LYS A 56 25.62 5.35 -13.95
C LYS A 56 25.27 4.14 -14.80
N THR A 57 24.05 3.62 -14.62
CA THR A 57 23.56 2.45 -15.35
C THR A 57 22.79 2.80 -16.60
N LYS A 58 22.47 4.06 -16.82
CA LYS A 58 21.65 4.58 -17.92
C LYS A 58 20.26 3.91 -17.95
N ARG A 59 19.69 3.63 -16.77
CA ARG A 59 18.40 2.97 -16.63
C ARG A 59 17.37 3.91 -16.02
N HIS A 60 16.15 3.78 -16.50
CA HIS A 60 15.00 4.35 -15.84
C HIS A 60 14.59 3.42 -14.69
N LEU A 61 14.54 3.99 -13.49
CA LEU A 61 14.06 3.29 -12.31
C LEU A 61 12.61 3.68 -12.08
N LYS A 62 11.75 2.68 -11.97
CA LYS A 62 10.35 2.91 -11.67
C LYS A 62 10.17 3.54 -10.30
N GLY A 63 9.18 4.40 -10.20
CA GLY A 63 8.70 4.85 -8.91
C GLY A 63 7.89 3.76 -8.22
N LYS A 64 7.41 4.06 -7.03
CA LYS A 64 6.59 3.13 -6.24
C LYS A 64 5.46 3.89 -5.57
N ILE A 65 4.27 3.35 -5.68
CA ILE A 65 3.10 3.85 -4.98
C ILE A 65 2.60 2.76 -4.05
N SER A 66 2.57 3.05 -2.75
CA SER A 66 2.08 2.13 -1.73
C SER A 66 0.82 2.71 -1.10
N VAL A 67 -0.26 1.96 -1.14
CA VAL A 67 -1.51 2.31 -0.48
C VAL A 67 -1.57 1.57 0.85
N PHE A 68 -1.76 2.31 1.93
CA PHE A 68 -1.86 1.78 3.28
C PHE A 68 -3.31 1.73 3.72
N GLU A 69 -3.72 0.60 4.21
CA GLU A 69 -5.01 0.45 4.90
C GLU A 69 -4.72 0.10 6.34
N LEU A 70 -5.20 0.95 7.25
CA LEU A 70 -4.95 0.84 8.67
C LEU A 70 -6.19 0.32 9.37
N LYS A 71 -6.02 -0.68 10.23
CA LYS A 71 -7.10 -1.23 11.05
C LYS A 71 -6.70 -1.21 12.52
N LYS A 72 -7.64 -0.80 13.35
CA LYS A 72 -7.48 -0.82 14.81
C LYS A 72 -7.34 -2.24 15.33
N GLU A 73 -8.10 -3.17 14.77
CA GLU A 73 -8.14 -4.55 15.23
C GLU A 73 -7.58 -5.49 14.17
N ASN A 74 -8.41 -6.16 13.43
CA ASN A 74 -8.00 -7.24 12.55
C ASN A 74 -7.87 -6.80 11.10
N ILE A 75 -6.79 -7.25 10.48
CA ILE A 75 -6.65 -7.23 9.02
C ILE A 75 -7.51 -8.35 8.46
N SER A 76 -8.42 -8.00 7.57
CA SER A 76 -9.33 -8.94 6.92
C SER A 76 -9.28 -8.78 5.40
N VAL A 77 -9.96 -9.69 4.70
CA VAL A 77 -10.08 -9.58 3.24
C VAL A 77 -10.76 -8.28 2.81
N SER A 78 -11.68 -7.76 3.62
CA SER A 78 -12.33 -6.47 3.33
C SER A 78 -11.35 -5.30 3.38
N SER A 79 -10.35 -5.37 4.27
CA SER A 79 -9.26 -4.37 4.31
C SER A 79 -8.48 -4.35 3.00
N PHE A 80 -8.18 -5.52 2.48
CA PHE A 80 -7.52 -5.66 1.18
C PHE A 80 -8.36 -5.05 0.06
N PHE A 81 -9.63 -5.40 -0.03
CA PHE A 81 -10.51 -4.87 -1.09
C PHE A 81 -10.68 -3.36 -1.00
N GLN A 82 -10.68 -2.80 0.19
CA GLN A 82 -10.72 -1.37 0.39
C GLN A 82 -9.46 -0.68 -0.15
N ALA A 83 -8.29 -1.21 0.20
CA ALA A 83 -7.01 -0.72 -0.32
C ALA A 83 -6.92 -0.90 -1.85
N LEU A 84 -7.40 -2.01 -2.36
CA LEU A 84 -7.45 -2.28 -3.79
C LEU A 84 -8.30 -1.27 -4.55
N GLY A 85 -9.44 -0.87 -3.98
CA GLY A 85 -10.29 0.15 -4.57
C GLY A 85 -9.57 1.48 -4.70
N TYR A 86 -8.86 1.90 -3.67
CA TYR A 86 -8.06 3.12 -3.72
C TYR A 86 -6.94 3.03 -4.76
N LEU A 87 -6.25 1.89 -4.79
CA LEU A 87 -5.17 1.69 -5.75
C LEU A 87 -5.67 1.72 -7.19
N ARG A 88 -6.82 1.12 -7.46
CA ARG A 88 -7.45 1.20 -8.78
C ARG A 88 -7.74 2.63 -9.19
N GLY A 89 -8.20 3.45 -8.26
CA GLY A 89 -8.44 4.86 -8.52
C GLY A 89 -7.16 5.61 -8.89
N ILE A 90 -6.08 5.34 -8.18
CA ILE A 90 -4.77 5.93 -8.47
C ILE A 90 -4.27 5.50 -9.85
N ILE A 91 -4.33 4.21 -10.14
CA ILE A 91 -3.89 3.67 -11.44
C ILE A 91 -4.71 4.29 -12.57
N HIS A 92 -6.01 4.38 -12.41
CA HIS A 92 -6.89 5.00 -13.41
C HIS A 92 -6.51 6.46 -13.70
N PHE A 93 -6.21 7.21 -12.63
CA PHE A 93 -5.73 8.59 -12.76
C PHE A 93 -4.43 8.66 -13.56
N LEU A 94 -3.49 7.74 -13.30
CA LEU A 94 -2.20 7.70 -13.99
C LEU A 94 -2.33 7.21 -15.42
N GLU A 95 -3.19 6.23 -15.68
CA GLU A 95 -3.45 5.72 -17.02
C GLU A 95 -3.93 6.81 -17.98
N LYS A 96 -4.81 7.67 -17.50
CA LYS A 96 -5.30 8.81 -18.28
C LYS A 96 -4.19 9.78 -18.69
N ARG A 97 -3.06 9.75 -18.00
CA ARG A 97 -1.90 10.60 -18.22
C ARG A 97 -0.73 9.85 -18.82
N ASN A 98 -0.92 8.57 -19.15
CA ASN A 98 0.13 7.67 -19.65
C ASN A 98 1.33 7.59 -18.70
N LEU A 99 1.08 7.58 -17.39
CA LEU A 99 2.10 7.55 -16.34
C LEU A 99 2.08 6.24 -15.52
N ASP A 100 1.09 5.39 -15.70
CA ASP A 100 0.88 4.19 -14.90
C ASP A 100 2.05 3.20 -14.98
N TYR A 101 2.68 3.06 -16.14
CA TYR A 101 3.79 2.13 -16.35
C TYR A 101 5.12 2.62 -15.74
N HIS A 102 5.17 3.84 -15.23
CA HIS A 102 6.35 4.38 -14.55
C HIS A 102 6.43 3.98 -13.08
N PHE A 103 5.44 3.27 -12.57
CA PHE A 103 5.36 2.93 -11.15
C PHE A 103 5.15 1.43 -10.94
N ASP A 104 5.74 0.93 -9.86
CA ASP A 104 5.32 -0.30 -9.22
C ASP A 104 4.28 0.03 -8.14
N TYR A 105 3.39 -0.91 -7.86
CA TYR A 105 2.27 -0.70 -6.96
C TYR A 105 2.29 -1.70 -5.83
N GLU A 106 2.01 -1.21 -4.62
CA GLU A 106 2.02 -2.03 -3.42
C GLU A 106 0.81 -1.72 -2.55
N ILE A 107 0.26 -2.75 -1.94
CA ILE A 107 -0.75 -2.61 -0.89
C ILE A 107 -0.10 -2.99 0.43
N VAL A 108 -0.24 -2.14 1.44
CA VAL A 108 0.27 -2.37 2.80
C VAL A 108 -0.92 -2.37 3.75
N LEU A 109 -1.12 -3.50 4.42
CA LEU A 109 -2.19 -3.67 5.40
C LEU A 109 -1.57 -3.72 6.80
N ILE A 110 -2.03 -2.84 7.67
CA ILE A 110 -1.51 -2.74 9.03
C ILE A 110 -2.67 -2.89 10.02
N GLY A 111 -2.55 -3.82 10.95
CA GLY A 111 -3.54 -4.05 11.98
C GLY A 111 -2.95 -4.74 13.18
N LYS A 112 -3.76 -4.93 14.21
CA LYS A 112 -3.33 -5.58 15.45
C LYS A 112 -3.12 -7.08 15.26
N LYS A 113 -3.98 -7.70 14.48
CA LYS A 113 -3.94 -9.14 14.16
C LYS A 113 -4.34 -9.39 12.71
N ILE A 114 -3.92 -10.50 12.18
CA ILE A 114 -4.39 -11.00 10.89
C ILE A 114 -5.56 -11.95 11.16
N ASP A 115 -6.69 -11.71 10.50
CA ASP A 115 -7.87 -12.57 10.63
C ASP A 115 -7.68 -13.80 9.76
N LEU A 116 -7.25 -14.89 10.39
CA LEU A 116 -6.99 -16.16 9.73
C LEU A 116 -8.27 -16.89 9.29
N SER A 117 -9.43 -16.49 9.83
CA SER A 117 -10.72 -17.04 9.42
C SER A 117 -11.19 -16.48 8.08
N SER A 118 -10.62 -15.37 7.65
CA SER A 118 -10.89 -14.80 6.34
C SER A 118 -10.01 -15.44 5.26
N THR A 119 -10.34 -15.18 4.00
CA THR A 119 -9.56 -15.69 2.86
C THR A 119 -8.27 -14.92 2.61
N ILE A 120 -7.88 -14.04 3.53
CA ILE A 120 -6.70 -13.18 3.34
C ILE A 120 -5.39 -13.97 3.17
N SER A 121 -5.29 -15.15 3.79
CA SER A 121 -4.11 -16.00 3.67
C SER A 121 -3.89 -16.53 2.25
N PHE A 122 -4.91 -16.50 1.40
CA PHE A 122 -4.82 -16.92 0.01
C PHE A 122 -4.37 -15.82 -0.94
N LEU A 123 -4.38 -14.56 -0.51
CA LEU A 123 -4.04 -13.43 -1.36
C LEU A 123 -2.64 -13.53 -2.00
N PRO A 124 -1.58 -13.92 -1.28
CA PRO A 124 -0.27 -14.09 -1.90
C PRO A 124 -0.25 -15.12 -3.01
N SER A 125 -1.01 -16.21 -2.86
CA SER A 125 -1.10 -17.26 -3.88
C SER A 125 -1.85 -16.79 -5.13
N VAL A 126 -2.90 -15.98 -4.95
CA VAL A 126 -3.67 -15.41 -6.06
C VAL A 126 -2.78 -14.52 -6.92
N PHE A 127 -1.93 -13.71 -6.31
CA PHE A 127 -1.04 -12.82 -7.05
C PHE A 127 0.10 -13.55 -7.76
N LYS A 128 0.62 -14.62 -7.19
CA LYS A 128 1.64 -15.45 -7.84
C LYS A 128 1.15 -16.09 -9.12
N ASN A 129 -0.13 -16.45 -9.20
CA ASN A 129 -0.72 -17.09 -10.36
C ASN A 129 -0.98 -16.13 -11.53
N HIS A 130 -0.93 -14.82 -11.29
CA HIS A 130 -1.11 -13.82 -12.34
C HIS A 130 0.13 -13.61 -13.23
N ASP A 131 1.27 -14.14 -12.84
CA ASP A 131 2.48 -14.10 -13.67
C ASP A 131 2.38 -14.97 -14.94
N SER A 132 1.34 -15.74 -15.09
CA SER A 132 1.15 -16.63 -16.26
C SER A 132 0.63 -15.92 -17.52
N GLY A 133 0.50 -14.63 -17.51
CA GLY A 133 0.49 -13.81 -18.74
C GLY A 133 -0.78 -13.75 -19.57
N ASN A 134 -1.90 -14.30 -19.11
CA ASN A 134 -3.13 -14.35 -19.93
C ASN A 134 -4.30 -13.53 -19.41
N ASP A 135 -4.11 -12.72 -18.38
CA ASP A 135 -5.24 -12.03 -17.78
C ASP A 135 -5.24 -10.55 -18.13
N LEU A 136 -6.15 -10.18 -19.00
CA LEU A 136 -6.54 -8.79 -19.22
C LEU A 136 -6.99 -8.09 -17.94
N ASP A 137 -7.30 -8.89 -16.91
CA ASP A 137 -7.74 -8.40 -15.60
C ASP A 137 -6.62 -8.47 -14.55
N ALA A 138 -5.41 -8.84 -14.93
CA ALA A 138 -4.27 -8.88 -14.02
C ALA A 138 -4.03 -7.48 -13.43
N LEU A 139 -4.19 -7.38 -12.13
CA LEU A 139 -3.90 -6.14 -11.43
C LEU A 139 -2.38 -5.94 -11.42
N PRO A 140 -1.88 -4.77 -11.79
CA PRO A 140 -0.44 -4.50 -11.83
C PRO A 140 0.12 -4.28 -10.42
N ILE A 141 -0.22 -5.15 -9.47
CA ILE A 141 0.25 -5.07 -8.08
C ILE A 141 1.51 -5.87 -7.95
N THR A 142 2.59 -5.21 -7.56
CA THR A 142 3.89 -5.83 -7.37
C THR A 142 3.95 -6.63 -6.08
N SER A 143 3.33 -6.14 -5.00
CA SER A 143 3.38 -6.80 -3.70
C SER A 143 2.20 -6.42 -2.81
N VAL A 144 1.89 -7.34 -1.90
CA VAL A 144 0.99 -7.10 -0.77
C VAL A 144 1.75 -7.43 0.50
N VAL A 145 1.85 -6.47 1.40
CA VAL A 145 2.60 -6.60 2.65
C VAL A 145 1.65 -6.49 3.83
N LEU A 146 1.80 -7.38 4.78
CA LEU A 146 0.98 -7.43 5.99
C LEU A 146 1.87 -7.12 7.20
N TYR A 147 1.49 -6.11 7.97
CA TYR A 147 2.15 -5.78 9.23
C TYR A 147 1.18 -5.90 10.38
N THR A 148 1.66 -6.44 11.49
CA THR A 148 0.94 -6.38 12.75
C THR A 148 1.67 -5.46 13.71
N TYR A 149 0.91 -4.81 14.58
CA TYR A 149 1.50 -3.93 15.58
C TYR A 149 1.03 -4.33 16.98
N LYS A 150 1.85 -3.95 17.96
CA LYS A 150 1.46 -4.02 19.36
C LYS A 150 1.45 -2.60 19.92
N TYR A 151 0.34 -2.26 20.56
CA TYR A 151 0.26 -1.03 21.32
C TYR A 151 0.69 -1.34 22.76
N GLY A 152 1.87 -0.85 23.13
CA GLY A 152 2.42 -1.02 24.47
C GLY A 152 2.16 0.21 25.34
N ILE A 153 1.92 -0.04 26.59
CA ILE A 153 1.80 1.02 27.59
C ILE A 153 3.20 1.36 28.11
#